data_48ea95b3f9893c4cc5a61d5ba65d4659
#
_entry.id   48ea95b3f9893c4cc5a61d5ba65d4659
#
_cell.length_a   1.000
_cell.length_b   1.000
_cell.length_c   1.000
_cell.angle_alpha   90.00
_cell.angle_beta   90.00
_cell.angle_gamma   90.00
#
_symmetry.space_group_name_H-M   'P 1'
#
loop_
_entity.id
_entity.type
_entity.pdbx_description
1 polymer ?
#
loop_
_entity_poly.entity_id
_entity_poly.type
_entity_poly.pdbx_seq_one_letter_code
_entity_poly.pdbx_strand_id
1 'polypeptide(L)'
;DNGKLLGIHTDDYIVRPYSKLAESVNEVVRECVDIDKYHITTKDQVYEDGKKYRRDINFWDDSIDLENYGKNGMHITGKDERIIPQLRIYSSMDGRWGQQIMWSSVYVVCLNGMVRPDWTFVVYNKHNKRKDITWGIEDFKSGLVAHKELGADLFKMMQKKVKNEEVSHLFKKTLASEYARNSLVDHTKTNVMKDLNNSWEKYERRYGPTLFAVYQTATDWSSHPVTKGALHNVSRKREKEVAEMMTSSEWRQLAA
;
A
#
# COMPACT_ATOMS: atom_id res chain seq x y z
N ASP A 1 -9.29 3.67 29.72
CA ASP A 1 -10.64 3.14 29.49
C ASP A 1 -11.68 4.20 29.82
N ASN A 2 -12.24 4.84 28.77
CA ASN A 2 -13.14 6.00 28.94
C ASN A 2 -14.61 5.55 28.95
N GLY A 3 -14.91 4.25 29.17
CA GLY A 3 -16.25 3.68 29.10
C GLY A 3 -16.90 3.73 27.71
N LYS A 4 -16.12 3.96 26.66
CA LYS A 4 -16.61 4.11 25.30
C LYS A 4 -16.88 2.75 24.66
N LEU A 5 -18.07 2.56 24.08
CA LEU A 5 -18.39 1.33 23.34
C LEU A 5 -17.61 1.28 22.03
N LEU A 6 -16.69 0.32 21.93
CA LEU A 6 -15.86 0.12 20.74
C LEU A 6 -16.52 -0.78 19.68
N GLY A 7 -17.34 -1.75 20.12
CA GLY A 7 -18.06 -2.67 19.23
C GLY A 7 -19.00 -3.59 20.01
N ILE A 8 -19.89 -4.25 19.26
CA ILE A 8 -20.75 -5.33 19.76
C ILE A 8 -20.35 -6.58 18.97
N HIS A 9 -20.02 -7.65 19.68
CA HIS A 9 -19.47 -8.85 19.08
C HIS A 9 -20.22 -10.10 19.51
N THR A 10 -20.07 -11.17 18.76
CA THR A 10 -20.53 -12.50 19.13
C THR A 10 -19.62 -13.13 20.17
N ASP A 11 -20.09 -14.17 20.86
CA ASP A 11 -19.33 -14.89 21.91
C ASP A 11 -18.02 -15.51 21.40
N ASP A 12 -17.91 -15.73 20.09
CA ASP A 12 -16.69 -16.27 19.44
C ASP A 12 -15.64 -15.20 19.12
N TYR A 13 -15.95 -13.92 19.29
CA TYR A 13 -15.03 -12.83 19.01
C TYR A 13 -14.05 -12.63 20.16
N ILE A 14 -12.75 -12.56 19.86
CA ILE A 14 -11.72 -12.22 20.82
C ILE A 14 -11.23 -10.81 20.56
N VAL A 15 -11.45 -9.92 21.53
CA VAL A 15 -10.81 -8.61 21.54
C VAL A 15 -9.34 -8.80 21.89
N ARG A 16 -8.45 -8.49 20.95
CA ARG A 16 -7.00 -8.52 21.17
C ARG A 16 -6.48 -7.08 21.27
N PRO A 17 -5.85 -6.69 22.38
CA PRO A 17 -5.26 -5.37 22.52
C PRO A 17 -4.26 -5.08 21.39
N TYR A 18 -4.27 -3.87 20.85
CA TYR A 18 -3.33 -3.44 19.81
C TYR A 18 -1.88 -3.55 20.28
N SER A 19 -1.62 -3.27 21.56
CA SER A 19 -0.29 -3.41 22.17
C SER A 19 0.26 -4.83 22.06
N LYS A 20 -0.55 -5.86 22.32
CA LYS A 20 -0.11 -7.26 22.21
C LYS A 20 0.24 -7.65 20.77
N LEU A 21 -0.55 -7.19 19.80
CA LEU A 21 -0.24 -7.41 18.38
C LEU A 21 1.05 -6.69 17.99
N ALA A 22 1.20 -5.43 18.40
CA ALA A 22 2.41 -4.65 18.13
C ALA A 22 3.65 -5.26 18.78
N GLU A 23 3.52 -5.79 20.00
CA GLU A 23 4.60 -6.42 20.76
C GLU A 23 5.07 -7.71 20.07
N SER A 24 4.15 -8.60 19.67
CA SER A 24 4.50 -9.83 18.97
C SER A 24 5.23 -9.56 17.64
N VAL A 25 4.84 -8.51 16.91
CA VAL A 25 5.56 -8.11 15.69
C VAL A 25 6.94 -7.53 16.02
N ASN A 26 7.05 -6.70 17.06
CA ASN A 26 8.33 -6.14 17.48
C ASN A 26 9.33 -7.22 17.92
N GLU A 27 8.85 -8.30 18.55
CA GLU A 27 9.69 -9.46 18.92
C GLU A 27 10.33 -10.08 17.67
N VAL A 28 9.54 -10.40 16.65
CA VAL A 28 10.07 -10.95 15.39
C VAL A 28 11.04 -9.97 14.70
N VAL A 29 10.71 -8.66 14.71
CA VAL A 29 11.63 -7.65 14.14
C VAL A 29 12.97 -7.64 14.87
N ARG A 30 12.97 -7.67 16.21
CA ARG A 30 14.21 -7.71 17.02
C ARG A 30 15.04 -8.98 16.78
N GLU A 31 14.39 -10.11 16.52
CA GLU A 31 15.10 -11.35 16.19
C GLU A 31 15.74 -11.31 14.79
N CYS A 32 15.20 -10.50 13.88
CA CYS A 32 15.66 -10.43 12.50
C CYS A 32 16.68 -9.33 12.24
N VAL A 33 16.61 -8.21 12.99
CA VAL A 33 17.46 -7.04 12.80
C VAL A 33 17.95 -6.50 14.15
N ASP A 34 19.19 -6.03 14.19
CA ASP A 34 19.78 -5.33 15.34
C ASP A 34 19.20 -3.91 15.39
N ILE A 35 18.13 -3.72 16.17
CA ILE A 35 17.39 -2.46 16.24
C ILE A 35 18.22 -1.26 16.74
N ASP A 36 19.35 -1.50 17.43
CA ASP A 36 20.22 -0.44 17.93
C ASP A 36 21.14 0.10 16.82
N LYS A 37 21.38 -0.70 15.78
CA LYS A 37 22.22 -0.34 14.64
C LYS A 37 21.43 -0.04 13.37
N TYR A 38 20.22 -0.57 13.28
CA TYR A 38 19.38 -0.50 12.09
C TYR A 38 18.44 0.69 12.15
N HIS A 39 18.43 1.51 11.11
CA HIS A 39 17.54 2.67 11.05
C HIS A 39 16.10 2.26 10.77
N ILE A 40 15.30 2.19 11.83
CA ILE A 40 13.88 1.85 11.80
C ILE A 40 13.08 3.04 12.31
N THR A 41 11.97 3.37 11.62
CA THR A 41 10.98 4.32 12.13
C THR A 41 9.63 3.65 12.25
N THR A 42 8.92 3.96 13.32
CA THR A 42 7.58 3.40 13.60
C THR A 42 6.56 4.52 13.74
N LYS A 43 5.39 4.33 13.13
CA LYS A 43 4.26 5.25 13.25
C LYS A 43 3.00 4.48 13.62
N ASP A 44 2.42 4.83 14.77
CA ASP A 44 1.12 4.32 15.21
C ASP A 44 0.00 5.30 14.89
N GLN A 45 -1.12 4.79 14.42
CA GLN A 45 -2.31 5.56 14.10
C GLN A 45 -3.55 4.86 14.65
N VAL A 46 -4.34 5.60 15.42
CA VAL A 46 -5.60 5.13 15.97
C VAL A 46 -6.73 5.96 15.37
N TYR A 47 -7.74 5.30 14.86
CA TYR A 47 -8.85 5.94 14.16
C TYR A 47 -10.18 5.61 14.83
N GLU A 48 -11.21 6.42 14.51
CA GLU A 48 -12.57 6.21 14.95
C GLU A 48 -12.67 5.98 16.46
N ASP A 49 -12.03 6.87 17.23
CA ASP A 49 -12.07 6.85 18.70
C ASP A 49 -11.56 5.53 19.33
N GLY A 50 -10.53 4.94 18.77
CA GLY A 50 -9.94 3.71 19.29
C GLY A 50 -10.44 2.43 18.63
N LYS A 51 -11.39 2.52 17.69
CA LYS A 51 -11.96 1.33 17.05
C LYS A 51 -11.04 0.66 16.06
N LYS A 52 -10.13 1.42 15.42
CA LYS A 52 -9.21 0.94 14.40
C LYS A 52 -7.79 1.35 14.67
N TYR A 53 -6.86 0.50 14.33
CA TYR A 53 -5.44 0.66 14.53
C TYR A 53 -4.65 0.32 13.29
N ARG A 54 -3.64 1.14 13.00
CA ARG A 54 -2.62 0.90 12.00
C ARG A 54 -1.26 1.22 12.60
N ARG A 55 -0.28 0.34 12.37
CA ARG A 55 1.14 0.60 12.61
C ARG A 55 1.90 0.42 11.32
N ASP A 56 2.77 1.36 11.02
CA ASP A 56 3.73 1.30 9.94
C ASP A 56 5.15 1.25 10.53
N ILE A 57 5.94 0.26 10.13
CA ILE A 57 7.35 0.11 10.51
C ILE A 57 8.16 0.20 9.22
N ASN A 58 9.03 1.21 9.10
CA ASN A 58 9.85 1.47 7.92
C ASN A 58 11.29 1.05 8.18
N PHE A 59 11.89 0.34 7.23
CA PHE A 59 13.26 -0.18 7.29
C PHE A 59 14.13 0.59 6.32
N TRP A 60 14.78 1.67 6.79
CA TRP A 60 15.51 2.61 5.95
C TRP A 60 16.78 2.05 5.33
N ASP A 61 17.45 1.12 6.02
CA ASP A 61 18.70 0.53 5.54
C ASP A 61 18.49 -0.46 4.38
N ASP A 62 17.28 -0.98 4.22
CA ASP A 62 16.90 -1.79 3.05
C ASP A 62 16.25 -0.98 1.92
N SER A 63 16.44 0.35 1.91
CA SER A 63 15.88 1.20 0.86
C SER A 63 16.49 0.89 -0.51
N ILE A 64 15.65 0.98 -1.55
CA ILE A 64 16.05 0.92 -2.95
C ILE A 64 16.21 2.35 -3.44
N ASP A 65 17.41 2.71 -3.87
CA ASP A 65 17.69 4.00 -4.47
C ASP A 65 17.47 3.93 -5.99
N LEU A 66 16.42 4.58 -6.46
CA LEU A 66 16.07 4.58 -7.88
C LEU A 66 17.04 5.42 -8.73
N GLU A 67 17.77 6.40 -8.17
CA GLU A 67 18.80 7.14 -8.90
C GLU A 67 19.93 6.23 -9.36
N ASN A 68 20.28 5.23 -8.55
CA ASN A 68 21.30 4.24 -8.93
C ASN A 68 20.83 3.28 -10.02
N TYR A 69 19.53 3.04 -10.14
CA TYR A 69 18.95 2.26 -11.25
C TYR A 69 18.80 3.10 -12.52
N GLY A 70 18.67 4.43 -12.39
CA GLY A 70 18.40 5.34 -13.51
C GLY A 70 19.60 5.82 -14.30
N LYS A 71 20.85 5.40 -14.00
CA LYS A 71 22.09 5.89 -14.65
C LYS A 71 22.17 5.71 -16.16
N ASN A 72 21.24 5.02 -16.80
CA ASN A 72 21.18 4.81 -18.24
C ASN A 72 20.26 5.80 -19.00
N GLY A 73 20.14 7.05 -18.55
CA GLY A 73 19.56 8.12 -19.35
C GLY A 73 18.20 8.67 -18.90
N MET A 74 17.66 8.22 -17.80
CA MET A 74 16.51 8.88 -17.17
C MET A 74 17.03 9.85 -16.10
N HIS A 75 16.87 11.14 -16.31
CA HIS A 75 17.05 12.15 -15.27
C HIS A 75 15.90 12.07 -14.29
N ILE A 76 16.02 11.23 -13.26
CA ILE A 76 15.16 11.31 -12.09
C ILE A 76 15.67 12.48 -11.26
N THR A 77 15.11 13.66 -11.49
CA THR A 77 15.45 14.87 -10.75
C THR A 77 14.57 14.96 -9.51
N GLY A 78 15.05 14.47 -8.38
CA GLY A 78 14.33 14.60 -7.13
C GLY A 78 15.20 14.29 -5.93
N LYS A 79 15.05 15.06 -4.89
CA LYS A 79 15.66 14.74 -3.60
C LYS A 79 14.99 13.49 -3.05
N ASP A 80 15.78 12.45 -2.77
CA ASP A 80 15.34 11.24 -2.07
C ASP A 80 14.38 10.30 -2.86
N GLU A 81 14.83 9.86 -4.03
CA GLU A 81 14.13 8.87 -4.87
C GLU A 81 14.22 7.43 -4.32
N ARG A 82 14.10 7.29 -2.99
CA ARG A 82 14.18 5.99 -2.33
C ARG A 82 12.81 5.35 -2.17
N ILE A 83 12.80 4.03 -2.25
CA ILE A 83 11.68 3.19 -1.89
C ILE A 83 12.07 2.39 -0.66
N ILE A 84 11.29 2.52 0.39
CA ILE A 84 11.56 1.92 1.70
C ILE A 84 10.62 0.73 1.89
N PRO A 85 11.11 -0.45 2.31
CA PRO A 85 10.24 -1.53 2.75
C PRO A 85 9.51 -1.12 4.02
N GLN A 86 8.24 -1.41 4.06
CA GLN A 86 7.36 -1.06 5.17
C GLN A 86 6.54 -2.27 5.60
N LEU A 87 6.61 -2.60 6.87
CA LEU A 87 5.70 -3.56 7.48
C LEU A 87 4.48 -2.83 8.02
N ARG A 88 3.30 -3.19 7.55
CA ARG A 88 2.02 -2.62 7.98
C ARG A 88 1.23 -3.59 8.82
N ILE A 89 0.70 -3.10 9.90
CA ILE A 89 -0.18 -3.84 10.81
C ILE A 89 -1.53 -3.13 10.86
N TYR A 90 -2.60 -3.89 10.65
CA TYR A 90 -3.96 -3.42 10.82
C TYR A 90 -4.70 -4.27 11.85
N SER A 91 -5.53 -3.63 12.65
CA SER A 91 -6.47 -4.30 13.55
C SER A 91 -7.68 -3.42 13.83
N SER A 92 -8.79 -4.01 14.31
CA SER A 92 -9.90 -3.23 14.82
C SER A 92 -10.54 -3.88 16.04
N MET A 93 -11.14 -3.04 16.88
CA MET A 93 -11.94 -3.46 18.02
C MET A 93 -13.44 -3.59 17.68
N ASP A 94 -13.86 -3.06 16.52
CA ASP A 94 -15.25 -3.11 16.03
C ASP A 94 -15.55 -4.31 15.13
N GLY A 95 -14.57 -5.19 14.91
CA GLY A 95 -14.70 -6.38 14.07
C GLY A 95 -14.71 -6.12 12.55
N ARG A 96 -14.66 -4.85 12.11
CA ARG A 96 -14.70 -4.50 10.68
C ARG A 96 -13.40 -4.80 9.96
N TRP A 97 -12.26 -4.73 10.67
CA TRP A 97 -10.97 -5.16 10.16
C TRP A 97 -10.53 -6.40 10.93
N GLY A 98 -10.10 -7.43 10.23
CA GLY A 98 -9.30 -8.48 10.85
C GLY A 98 -7.91 -7.96 11.21
N GLN A 99 -7.19 -8.74 12.00
CA GLN A 99 -5.77 -8.50 12.20
C GLN A 99 -5.03 -8.84 10.91
N GLN A 100 -4.19 -7.93 10.46
CA GLN A 100 -3.39 -8.10 9.25
C GLN A 100 -1.97 -7.64 9.51
N ILE A 101 -1.00 -8.42 9.08
CA ILE A 101 0.40 -8.05 9.00
C ILE A 101 0.78 -8.21 7.55
N MET A 102 1.26 -7.14 6.92
CA MET A 102 1.56 -7.14 5.49
C MET A 102 2.81 -6.33 5.19
N TRP A 103 3.62 -6.82 4.26
CA TRP A 103 4.68 -6.03 3.68
C TRP A 103 4.11 -5.07 2.63
N SER A 104 4.65 -3.88 2.64
CA SER A 104 4.40 -2.86 1.64
C SER A 104 5.70 -2.11 1.34
N SER A 105 5.69 -1.18 0.41
CA SER A 105 6.80 -0.25 0.21
C SER A 105 6.26 1.15 0.16
N VAL A 106 7.08 2.10 0.55
CA VAL A 106 6.75 3.53 0.51
C VAL A 106 7.76 4.25 -0.33
N TYR A 107 7.27 5.00 -1.31
CA TYR A 107 8.09 5.91 -2.07
C TYR A 107 8.25 7.23 -1.31
N VAL A 108 9.49 7.56 -0.92
CA VAL A 108 9.76 8.63 0.05
C VAL A 108 9.28 9.99 -0.40
N VAL A 109 9.48 10.34 -1.66
CA VAL A 109 9.15 11.67 -2.19
C VAL A 109 7.66 12.01 -2.10
N CYS A 110 6.79 11.03 -2.31
CA CYS A 110 5.34 11.25 -2.34
C CYS A 110 4.62 10.61 -1.16
N LEU A 111 5.31 9.83 -0.33
CA LEU A 111 4.73 8.98 0.71
C LEU A 111 3.64 8.03 0.17
N ASN A 112 3.71 7.72 -1.13
CA ASN A 112 2.80 6.79 -1.77
C ASN A 112 3.06 5.39 -1.24
N GLY A 113 2.04 4.75 -0.71
CA GLY A 113 2.08 3.32 -0.43
C GLY A 113 2.11 2.56 -1.75
N MET A 114 3.19 1.84 -2.01
CA MET A 114 3.34 1.03 -3.21
C MET A 114 2.70 -0.34 -2.96
N VAL A 115 1.72 -0.70 -3.77
CA VAL A 115 1.01 -1.97 -3.68
C VAL A 115 1.50 -2.90 -4.81
N ARG A 116 1.77 -4.17 -4.47
CA ARG A 116 1.99 -5.24 -5.47
C ARG A 116 0.93 -6.32 -5.29
N PRO A 117 0.41 -6.88 -6.38
CA PRO A 117 -0.62 -7.93 -6.31
C PRO A 117 -0.08 -9.26 -5.78
N ASP A 118 1.19 -9.53 -5.98
CA ASP A 118 1.92 -10.71 -5.53
C ASP A 118 2.49 -10.57 -4.10
N TRP A 119 2.18 -9.49 -3.40
CA TRP A 119 2.47 -9.35 -1.99
C TRP A 119 1.55 -10.25 -1.17
N THR A 120 1.78 -11.51 -1.35
CA THR A 120 1.09 -12.60 -0.67
C THR A 120 1.47 -12.71 0.82
N PHE A 121 2.36 -11.85 1.30
CA PHE A 121 2.74 -11.79 2.72
C PHE A 121 1.74 -10.97 3.53
N VAL A 122 0.46 -11.29 3.35
CA VAL A 122 -0.60 -10.82 4.21
C VAL A 122 -1.01 -11.97 5.12
N VAL A 123 -0.51 -11.93 6.34
CA VAL A 123 -1.07 -12.77 7.38
C VAL A 123 -2.37 -12.11 7.84
N TYR A 124 -3.47 -12.80 7.57
CA TYR A 124 -4.80 -12.36 7.93
C TYR A 124 -5.39 -13.27 9.00
N ASN A 125 -5.83 -12.68 10.11
CA ASN A 125 -6.58 -13.40 11.12
C ASN A 125 -7.90 -12.69 11.44
N LYS A 126 -8.99 -13.45 11.41
CA LYS A 126 -10.25 -13.00 11.99
C LYS A 126 -10.11 -13.04 13.52
N HIS A 127 -10.69 -12.07 14.21
CA HIS A 127 -10.75 -12.02 15.68
C HIS A 127 -11.63 -13.18 16.22
N ASN A 128 -11.22 -14.43 16.06
CA ASN A 128 -11.94 -15.59 16.56
C ASN A 128 -11.04 -16.48 17.42
N LYS A 129 -11.67 -17.35 18.23
CA LYS A 129 -10.99 -18.25 19.18
C LYS A 129 -10.12 -19.33 18.50
N ARG A 130 -10.25 -19.53 17.17
CA ARG A 130 -9.72 -20.72 16.49
C ARG A 130 -8.32 -20.55 15.92
N LYS A 131 -7.83 -19.32 15.75
CA LYS A 131 -6.49 -19.08 15.17
C LYS A 131 -5.79 -17.90 15.81
N ASP A 132 -4.56 -18.14 16.26
CA ASP A 132 -3.62 -17.06 16.54
C ASP A 132 -2.93 -16.59 15.26
N ILE A 133 -2.37 -15.40 15.28
CA ILE A 133 -1.53 -14.93 14.19
C ILE A 133 -0.24 -15.74 14.23
N THR A 134 -0.01 -16.52 13.18
CA THR A 134 1.26 -17.18 12.95
C THR A 134 2.05 -16.35 11.94
N TRP A 135 2.75 -15.33 12.42
CA TRP A 135 3.70 -14.54 11.65
C TRP A 135 5.05 -14.66 12.32
N GLY A 136 6.08 -14.95 11.55
CA GLY A 136 7.37 -15.27 12.10
C GLY A 136 8.54 -14.80 11.24
N ILE A 137 9.74 -15.25 11.62
CA ILE A 137 11.02 -14.85 11.00
C ILE A 137 11.04 -15.11 9.50
N GLU A 138 10.50 -16.24 9.05
CA GLU A 138 10.50 -16.58 7.62
C GLU A 138 9.59 -15.65 6.80
N ASP A 139 8.44 -15.26 7.35
CA ASP A 139 7.55 -14.29 6.73
C ASP A 139 8.23 -12.91 6.63
N PHE A 140 8.97 -12.52 7.68
CA PHE A 140 9.74 -11.28 7.70
C PHE A 140 10.82 -11.29 6.60
N LYS A 141 11.67 -12.32 6.58
CA LYS A 141 12.78 -12.44 5.60
C LYS A 141 12.26 -12.49 4.17
N SER A 142 11.21 -13.25 3.92
CA SER A 142 10.60 -13.37 2.60
C SER A 142 10.08 -12.03 2.08
N GLY A 143 9.50 -11.21 2.94
CA GLY A 143 9.06 -9.85 2.59
C GLY A 143 10.21 -8.91 2.21
N LEU A 144 11.35 -8.98 2.90
CA LEU A 144 12.55 -8.20 2.52
C LEU A 144 13.14 -8.66 1.19
N VAL A 145 13.14 -9.97 0.91
CA VAL A 145 13.58 -10.51 -0.39
C VAL A 145 12.68 -9.96 -1.51
N ALA A 146 11.37 -10.07 -1.34
CA ALA A 146 10.40 -9.55 -2.31
C ALA A 146 10.55 -8.04 -2.54
N HIS A 147 10.89 -7.27 -1.51
CA HIS A 147 11.19 -5.84 -1.66
C HIS A 147 12.42 -5.60 -2.54
N LYS A 148 13.49 -6.37 -2.37
CA LYS A 148 14.71 -6.24 -3.20
C LYS A 148 14.43 -6.55 -4.68
N GLU A 149 13.59 -7.54 -4.96
CA GLU A 149 13.15 -7.88 -6.33
C GLU A 149 12.29 -6.77 -6.95
N LEU A 150 11.53 -6.02 -6.15
CA LEU A 150 10.73 -4.90 -6.61
C LEU A 150 11.57 -3.86 -7.37
N GLY A 151 12.80 -3.59 -6.95
CA GLY A 151 13.67 -2.63 -7.61
C GLY A 151 13.89 -2.94 -9.10
N ALA A 152 14.13 -4.21 -9.43
CA ALA A 152 14.32 -4.65 -10.81
C ALA A 152 13.03 -4.47 -11.65
N ASP A 153 11.86 -4.74 -11.07
CA ASP A 153 10.59 -4.58 -11.78
C ASP A 153 10.25 -3.10 -12.00
N LEU A 154 10.50 -2.25 -11.02
CA LEU A 154 10.30 -0.80 -11.18
C LEU A 154 11.23 -0.23 -12.25
N PHE A 155 12.46 -0.71 -12.32
CA PHE A 155 13.39 -0.33 -13.37
C PHE A 155 12.88 -0.71 -14.77
N LYS A 156 12.33 -1.92 -14.94
CA LYS A 156 11.66 -2.32 -16.19
C LYS A 156 10.49 -1.40 -16.52
N MET A 157 9.66 -1.07 -15.52
CA MET A 157 8.54 -0.14 -15.71
C MET A 157 9.00 1.25 -16.15
N MET A 158 10.15 1.74 -15.66
CA MET A 158 10.73 3.04 -16.09
C MET A 158 11.16 3.04 -17.55
N GLN A 159 11.59 1.90 -18.07
CA GLN A 159 12.02 1.78 -19.47
C GLN A 159 10.84 1.58 -20.44
N LYS A 160 9.75 1.00 -19.97
CA LYS A 160 8.57 0.72 -20.80
C LYS A 160 7.77 1.99 -21.07
N LYS A 161 7.75 2.42 -22.35
CA LYS A 161 6.94 3.55 -22.82
C LYS A 161 5.49 3.12 -23.03
N VAL A 162 4.56 4.03 -22.77
CA VAL A 162 3.12 3.84 -22.92
C VAL A 162 2.50 5.03 -23.64
N LYS A 163 1.31 4.85 -24.24
CA LYS A 163 0.55 5.91 -24.90
C LYS A 163 -0.58 6.41 -23.99
N ASN A 164 -0.90 7.69 -24.08
CA ASN A 164 -1.94 8.31 -23.25
C ASN A 164 -3.32 7.65 -23.41
N GLU A 165 -3.65 7.17 -24.63
CA GLU A 165 -4.89 6.46 -24.91
C GLU A 165 -4.95 5.11 -24.15
N GLU A 166 -3.83 4.39 -24.11
CA GLU A 166 -3.70 3.11 -23.40
C GLU A 166 -3.84 3.30 -21.88
N VAL A 167 -3.22 4.35 -21.33
CA VAL A 167 -3.32 4.73 -19.93
C VAL A 167 -4.76 5.09 -19.55
N SER A 168 -5.40 5.94 -20.37
CA SER A 168 -6.80 6.32 -20.17
C SER A 168 -7.74 5.12 -20.25
N HIS A 169 -7.49 4.18 -21.17
CA HIS A 169 -8.26 2.94 -21.30
C HIS A 169 -8.12 2.08 -20.06
N LEU A 170 -6.88 1.85 -19.58
CA LEU A 170 -6.60 1.10 -18.36
C LEU A 170 -7.39 1.66 -17.17
N PHE A 171 -7.27 2.96 -16.89
CA PHE A 171 -7.93 3.58 -15.74
C PHE A 171 -9.46 3.51 -15.83
N LYS A 172 -10.03 3.70 -17.02
CA LYS A 172 -11.48 3.58 -17.25
C LYS A 172 -11.99 2.16 -17.01
N LYS A 173 -11.23 1.16 -17.41
CA LYS A 173 -11.64 -0.26 -17.33
C LYS A 173 -11.45 -0.86 -15.94
N THR A 174 -10.45 -0.39 -15.20
CA THR A 174 -10.09 -0.90 -13.89
C THR A 174 -10.58 0.00 -12.76
N LEU A 175 -9.86 1.07 -12.46
CA LEU A 175 -10.09 1.90 -11.28
C LEU A 175 -11.41 2.69 -11.30
N ALA A 176 -11.82 3.20 -12.47
CA ALA A 176 -13.06 3.97 -12.58
C ALA A 176 -14.32 3.09 -12.79
N SER A 177 -14.17 1.83 -13.22
CA SER A 177 -15.30 0.95 -13.52
C SER A 177 -16.09 0.54 -12.29
N GLU A 178 -15.46 0.32 -11.16
CA GLU A 178 -16.12 -0.05 -9.90
C GLU A 178 -17.02 1.07 -9.35
N TYR A 179 -16.57 2.32 -9.50
CA TYR A 179 -17.36 3.49 -9.07
C TYR A 179 -18.61 3.70 -9.94
N ALA A 180 -18.58 3.25 -11.20
CA ALA A 180 -19.74 3.27 -12.09
C ALA A 180 -20.77 2.19 -11.75
N ARG A 181 -20.37 1.04 -11.20
CA ARG A 181 -21.28 -0.06 -10.81
C ARG A 181 -22.07 0.25 -9.55
N ASN A 182 -21.49 1.02 -8.64
CA ASN A 182 -22.07 1.29 -7.31
C ASN A 182 -22.75 2.66 -7.20
N SER A 183 -22.72 3.47 -8.26
CA SER A 183 -23.34 4.78 -8.30
C SER A 183 -24.39 4.84 -9.42
N LEU A 184 -25.62 5.15 -9.05
CA LEU A 184 -26.69 5.51 -9.99
C LEU A 184 -26.40 6.85 -10.73
N VAL A 185 -25.28 7.52 -10.43
CA VAL A 185 -24.93 8.83 -10.96
C VAL A 185 -23.51 8.80 -11.52
N ASP A 186 -23.37 9.11 -12.80
CA ASP A 186 -22.12 9.12 -13.58
C ASP A 186 -21.04 10.11 -13.04
N HIS A 187 -21.42 11.03 -12.14
CA HIS A 187 -20.54 12.03 -11.56
C HIS A 187 -19.34 11.45 -10.79
N THR A 188 -19.50 10.29 -10.12
CA THR A 188 -18.42 9.68 -9.34
C THR A 188 -17.31 9.14 -10.24
N LYS A 189 -17.68 8.51 -11.37
CA LYS A 189 -16.73 8.03 -12.37
C LYS A 189 -15.94 9.18 -12.99
N THR A 190 -16.60 10.29 -13.29
CA THR A 190 -16.00 11.50 -13.83
C THR A 190 -14.99 12.09 -12.86
N ASN A 191 -15.30 12.12 -11.55
CA ASN A 191 -14.40 12.62 -10.52
C ASN A 191 -13.17 11.72 -10.34
N VAL A 192 -13.34 10.39 -10.32
CA VAL A 192 -12.21 9.45 -10.24
C VAL A 192 -11.28 9.62 -11.44
N MET A 193 -11.82 9.70 -12.66
CA MET A 193 -11.02 9.93 -13.85
C MET A 193 -10.31 11.28 -13.84
N LYS A 194 -10.95 12.32 -13.31
CA LYS A 194 -10.33 13.64 -13.15
C LYS A 194 -9.14 13.59 -12.18
N ASP A 195 -9.29 12.94 -11.04
CA ASP A 195 -8.22 12.77 -10.05
C ASP A 195 -7.05 11.98 -10.67
N LEU A 196 -7.33 10.86 -11.36
CA LEU A 196 -6.33 10.05 -12.04
C LEU A 196 -5.60 10.82 -13.14
N ASN A 197 -6.32 11.61 -13.95
CA ASN A 197 -5.71 12.41 -15.01
C ASN A 197 -4.80 13.51 -14.44
N ASN A 198 -5.21 14.18 -13.36
CA ASN A 198 -4.37 15.19 -12.70
C ASN A 198 -3.08 14.57 -12.13
N SER A 199 -3.18 13.39 -11.51
CA SER A 199 -2.01 12.64 -11.04
C SER A 199 -1.16 12.14 -12.21
N TRP A 200 -1.77 11.69 -13.31
CA TRP A 200 -1.04 11.26 -14.51
C TRP A 200 -0.19 12.38 -15.09
N GLU A 201 -0.75 13.57 -15.31
CA GLU A 201 0.00 14.73 -15.80
C GLU A 201 1.21 15.09 -14.90
N LYS A 202 1.07 14.93 -13.58
CA LYS A 202 2.16 15.16 -12.61
C LYS A 202 3.29 14.15 -12.82
N TYR A 203 2.97 12.86 -12.92
CA TYR A 203 3.96 11.80 -12.99
C TYR A 203 4.53 11.61 -14.40
N GLU A 204 3.74 11.85 -15.45
CA GLU A 204 4.21 11.88 -16.82
C GLU A 204 5.27 12.98 -17.04
N ARG A 205 5.05 14.18 -16.49
CA ARG A 205 6.06 15.26 -16.52
C ARG A 205 7.35 14.89 -15.80
N ARG A 206 7.27 14.09 -14.73
CA ARG A 206 8.43 13.72 -13.92
C ARG A 206 9.21 12.55 -14.49
N TYR A 207 8.53 11.52 -14.96
CA TYR A 207 9.14 10.24 -15.37
C TYR A 207 8.97 9.95 -16.87
N GLY A 208 8.40 10.88 -17.63
CA GLY A 208 7.98 10.64 -19.01
C GLY A 208 6.76 9.70 -19.10
N PRO A 209 6.26 9.44 -20.33
CA PRO A 209 5.14 8.53 -20.53
C PRO A 209 5.60 7.07 -20.38
N THR A 210 5.79 6.63 -19.15
CA THR A 210 6.31 5.32 -18.79
C THR A 210 5.31 4.52 -17.98
N LEU A 211 5.43 3.19 -17.99
CA LEU A 211 4.65 2.30 -17.14
C LEU A 211 4.85 2.61 -15.63
N PHE A 212 6.06 3.09 -15.26
CA PHE A 212 6.34 3.57 -13.91
C PHE A 212 5.49 4.80 -13.55
N ALA A 213 5.33 5.77 -14.47
CA ALA A 213 4.46 6.92 -14.26
C ALA A 213 2.99 6.50 -14.07
N VAL A 214 2.51 5.50 -14.83
CA VAL A 214 1.17 4.91 -14.64
C VAL A 214 1.03 4.31 -13.25
N TYR A 215 2.03 3.53 -12.82
CA TYR A 215 2.05 2.92 -11.49
C TYR A 215 2.04 3.96 -10.38
N GLN A 216 2.89 5.01 -10.48
CA GLN A 216 2.91 6.11 -9.52
C GLN A 216 1.59 6.90 -9.49
N THR A 217 0.94 7.08 -10.62
CA THR A 217 -0.39 7.69 -10.69
C THR A 217 -1.42 6.91 -9.88
N ALA A 218 -1.48 5.61 -10.07
CA ALA A 218 -2.43 4.75 -9.38
C ALA A 218 -2.15 4.68 -7.86
N THR A 219 -0.88 4.59 -7.47
CA THR A 219 -0.48 4.56 -6.05
C THR A 219 -0.69 5.90 -5.35
N ASP A 220 -0.47 7.02 -6.01
CA ASP A 220 -0.79 8.36 -5.51
C ASP A 220 -2.29 8.51 -5.25
N TRP A 221 -3.11 8.16 -6.25
CA TRP A 221 -4.57 8.18 -6.13
C TRP A 221 -5.08 7.31 -4.97
N SER A 222 -4.47 6.15 -4.73
CA SER A 222 -4.87 5.26 -3.63
C SER A 222 -4.45 5.78 -2.27
N SER A 223 -3.28 6.41 -2.17
CA SER A 223 -2.68 6.85 -0.92
C SER A 223 -3.19 8.21 -0.45
N HIS A 224 -3.63 9.07 -1.38
CA HIS A 224 -4.04 10.46 -1.12
C HIS A 224 -5.48 10.75 -1.57
N PRO A 225 -6.50 10.11 -0.96
CA PRO A 225 -7.88 10.41 -1.32
C PRO A 225 -8.25 11.83 -0.92
N VAL A 226 -8.85 12.57 -1.85
CA VAL A 226 -9.26 13.98 -1.66
C VAL A 226 -10.49 14.11 -0.74
N THR A 227 -11.16 13.02 -0.41
CA THR A 227 -12.40 13.03 0.38
C THR A 227 -12.18 13.36 1.85
N LYS A 228 -12.99 14.27 2.39
CA LYS A 228 -13.06 14.54 3.84
C LYS A 228 -13.72 13.36 4.56
N GLY A 229 -13.19 12.95 5.73
CA GLY A 229 -13.73 11.86 6.54
C GLY A 229 -12.90 10.58 6.42
N ALA A 230 -13.37 9.44 6.87
CA ALA A 230 -12.69 8.14 6.99
C ALA A 230 -11.62 7.78 5.92
N LEU A 231 -10.63 8.66 5.75
CA LEU A 231 -9.57 8.61 4.72
C LEU A 231 -8.87 7.25 4.68
N HIS A 232 -8.63 6.67 5.86
CA HIS A 232 -7.99 5.36 6.01
C HIS A 232 -8.81 4.21 5.39
N ASN A 233 -10.14 4.24 5.44
CA ASN A 233 -10.99 3.24 4.79
C ASN A 233 -10.96 3.39 3.27
N VAL A 234 -10.97 4.64 2.80
CA VAL A 234 -10.93 4.96 1.37
C VAL A 234 -9.58 4.55 0.79
N SER A 235 -8.46 4.90 1.44
CA SER A 235 -7.13 4.50 0.98
C SER A 235 -6.99 2.97 0.91
N ARG A 236 -7.42 2.24 1.96
CA ARG A 236 -7.34 0.78 1.96
C ARG A 236 -8.15 0.13 0.84
N LYS A 237 -9.35 0.66 0.56
CA LYS A 237 -10.17 0.19 -0.57
C LYS A 237 -9.45 0.45 -1.90
N ARG A 238 -8.94 1.67 -2.11
CA ARG A 238 -8.22 2.07 -3.32
C ARG A 238 -6.92 1.28 -3.50
N GLU A 239 -6.17 1.00 -2.43
CA GLU A 239 -4.97 0.14 -2.48
C GLU A 239 -5.31 -1.26 -3.02
N LYS A 240 -6.43 -1.84 -2.59
CA LYS A 240 -6.93 -3.11 -3.13
C LYS A 240 -7.28 -3.02 -4.61
N GLU A 241 -7.97 -1.95 -5.03
CA GLU A 241 -8.34 -1.70 -6.42
C GLU A 241 -7.09 -1.55 -7.32
N VAL A 242 -6.05 -0.89 -6.84
CA VAL A 242 -4.76 -0.78 -7.56
C VAL A 242 -4.08 -2.15 -7.67
N ALA A 243 -4.08 -2.97 -6.62
CA ALA A 243 -3.57 -4.33 -6.69
C ALA A 243 -4.33 -5.18 -7.74
N GLU A 244 -5.65 -5.08 -7.77
CA GLU A 244 -6.50 -5.74 -8.77
C GLU A 244 -6.23 -5.21 -10.19
N MET A 245 -6.03 -3.90 -10.37
CA MET A 245 -5.61 -3.32 -11.65
C MET A 245 -4.32 -3.95 -12.16
N MET A 246 -3.32 -4.11 -11.31
CA MET A 246 -2.02 -4.69 -11.69
C MET A 246 -2.09 -6.18 -12.08
N THR A 247 -3.17 -6.89 -11.72
CA THR A 247 -3.43 -8.28 -12.16
C THR A 247 -4.35 -8.37 -13.36
N SER A 248 -4.90 -7.25 -13.82
CA SER A 248 -5.84 -7.20 -14.95
C SER A 248 -5.21 -7.57 -16.29
N SER A 249 -6.04 -7.95 -17.25
CA SER A 249 -5.63 -8.14 -18.65
C SER A 249 -5.11 -6.87 -19.27
N GLU A 250 -5.73 -5.74 -18.96
CA GLU A 250 -5.37 -4.41 -19.45
C GLU A 250 -3.97 -4.00 -18.97
N TRP A 251 -3.65 -4.25 -17.69
CA TRP A 251 -2.29 -4.00 -17.19
C TRP A 251 -1.26 -4.88 -17.86
N ARG A 252 -1.54 -6.18 -18.00
CA ARG A 252 -0.61 -7.12 -18.66
C ARG A 252 -0.35 -6.75 -20.13
N GLN A 253 -1.37 -6.29 -20.86
CA GLN A 253 -1.20 -5.79 -22.21
C GLN A 253 -0.33 -4.53 -22.27
N LEU A 254 -0.51 -3.62 -21.32
CA LEU A 254 0.30 -2.40 -21.23
C LEU A 254 1.75 -2.70 -20.83
N ALA A 255 1.98 -3.70 -19.98
CA ALA A 255 3.30 -4.10 -19.48
C ALA A 255 4.09 -4.98 -20.47
N ALA A 256 3.43 -5.68 -21.37
CA ALA A 256 4.06 -6.49 -22.43
C ALA A 256 4.72 -5.59 -23.49
#